data_9afe6121837c0fa99ca1544a9b35468c
#
_entry.id   9afe6121837c0fa99ca1544a9b35468c
#
_cell.length_a   1.000
_cell.length_b   1.000
_cell.length_c   1.000
_cell.angle_alpha   90.00
_cell.angle_beta   90.00
_cell.angle_gamma   90.00
#
_symmetry.space_group_name_H-M   'P 1'
#
loop_
_entity.id
_entity.type
_entity.pdbx_description
1 polymer ?
#
loop_
_entity_poly.entity_id
_entity_poly.type
_entity_poly.pdbx_seq_one_letter_code
_entity_poly.pdbx_strand_id
1 'polypeptide(L)'
;ASSARTLLGTYFNDLQDQCAIVHLAGARGDFVADDTILPTAEHPEFKKIMINDVLPPTHDRHFFGGDATSFEQIEAADIFSIGLVDNLSLFIDEMAHPLQPVRLSGDELHGEDPYYVLYVTPRQWNDWYTSTSGKDWNQMMVRAVNRAKGFNHPLFKGECAMWRNILVRKYAGMPIRFYQGSKVLVSENNLTATT
;
A
#
# COMPACT_ATOMS: atom_id res chain seq x y z
N ALA A 1 5.84 11.61 -33.85
CA ALA A 1 7.02 11.53 -32.97
C ALA A 1 6.72 12.02 -31.54
N SER A 2 5.98 13.11 -31.36
CA SER A 2 5.65 13.68 -30.02
C SER A 2 4.79 12.73 -29.18
N SER A 3 3.70 12.20 -29.75
CA SER A 3 2.79 11.28 -29.02
C SER A 3 3.48 10.00 -28.58
N ALA A 4 4.33 9.42 -29.43
CA ALA A 4 5.07 8.20 -29.08
C ALA A 4 6.05 8.44 -27.89
N ARG A 5 6.70 9.60 -27.86
CA ARG A 5 7.59 9.97 -26.73
C ARG A 5 6.79 10.11 -25.43
N THR A 6 5.62 10.74 -25.48
CA THR A 6 4.76 10.91 -24.30
C THR A 6 4.26 9.56 -23.79
N LEU A 7 3.77 8.69 -24.68
CA LEU A 7 3.33 7.33 -24.31
C LEU A 7 4.45 6.50 -23.71
N LEU A 8 5.64 6.55 -24.30
CA LEU A 8 6.81 5.85 -23.77
C LEU A 8 7.22 6.38 -22.40
N GLY A 9 7.16 7.70 -22.19
CA GLY A 9 7.42 8.30 -20.87
C GLY A 9 6.43 7.83 -19.81
N THR A 10 5.15 7.79 -20.12
CA THR A 10 4.10 7.25 -19.23
C THR A 10 4.37 5.79 -18.90
N TYR A 11 4.65 4.96 -19.91
CA TYR A 11 4.96 3.55 -19.72
C TYR A 11 6.15 3.32 -18.76
N PHE A 12 7.23 4.07 -18.92
CA PHE A 12 8.39 3.93 -18.03
C PHE A 12 8.10 4.41 -16.60
N ASN A 13 7.32 5.47 -16.42
CA ASN A 13 6.91 5.92 -15.10
C ASN A 13 6.05 4.86 -14.40
N ASP A 14 5.06 4.32 -15.10
CA ASP A 14 4.19 3.28 -14.56
C ASP A 14 4.97 2.00 -14.22
N LEU A 15 5.94 1.61 -15.07
CA LEU A 15 6.84 0.50 -14.79
C LEU A 15 7.68 0.73 -13.52
N GLN A 16 8.25 1.93 -13.36
CA GLN A 16 9.04 2.27 -12.17
C GLN A 16 8.19 2.26 -10.90
N ASP A 17 6.98 2.81 -10.96
CA ASP A 17 6.04 2.82 -9.84
C ASP A 17 5.65 1.40 -9.43
N GLN A 18 5.35 0.52 -10.40
CA GLN A 18 5.03 -0.88 -10.14
C GLN A 18 6.23 -1.63 -9.55
N CYS A 19 7.44 -1.43 -10.08
CA CYS A 19 8.65 -2.01 -9.52
C CYS A 19 8.89 -1.56 -8.07
N ALA A 20 8.74 -0.27 -7.79
CA ALA A 20 8.89 0.27 -6.45
C ALA A 20 7.91 -0.35 -5.46
N ILE A 21 6.63 -0.47 -5.83
CA ILE A 21 5.59 -1.07 -4.97
C ILE A 21 5.88 -2.54 -4.71
N VAL A 22 6.28 -3.32 -5.72
CA VAL A 22 6.63 -4.74 -5.54
C VAL A 22 7.81 -4.91 -4.58
N HIS A 23 8.85 -4.07 -4.69
CA HIS A 23 9.99 -4.11 -3.77
C HIS A 23 9.63 -3.68 -2.36
N LEU A 24 8.81 -2.63 -2.21
CA LEU A 24 8.36 -2.16 -0.91
C LEU A 24 7.49 -3.19 -0.17
N ALA A 25 6.63 -3.88 -0.90
CA ALA A 25 5.81 -4.96 -0.34
C ALA A 25 6.58 -6.27 -0.12
N GLY A 26 7.72 -6.43 -0.76
CA GLY A 26 8.52 -7.65 -0.70
C GLY A 26 7.86 -8.86 -1.35
N ALA A 27 6.81 -8.66 -2.12
CA ALA A 27 6.06 -9.74 -2.76
C ALA A 27 5.27 -9.25 -3.96
N ARG A 28 4.88 -10.17 -4.80
CA ARG A 28 3.90 -9.97 -5.86
C ARG A 28 2.83 -11.05 -5.80
N GLY A 29 1.55 -10.62 -5.82
CA GLY A 29 0.43 -11.54 -5.85
C GLY A 29 0.25 -12.24 -7.20
N ASP A 30 -0.55 -13.29 -7.22
CA ASP A 30 -0.91 -14.06 -8.42
C ASP A 30 -1.71 -13.24 -9.44
N PHE A 31 -2.56 -12.37 -8.95
CA PHE A 31 -3.46 -11.61 -9.79
C PHE A 31 -2.77 -10.35 -10.28
N VAL A 32 -2.81 -10.19 -11.60
CA VAL A 32 -2.31 -9.03 -12.31
C VAL A 32 -3.52 -8.31 -12.91
N ALA A 33 -3.67 -7.02 -12.61
CA ALA A 33 -4.67 -6.20 -13.30
C ALA A 33 -4.28 -6.03 -14.78
N ASP A 34 -5.25 -5.82 -15.66
CA ASP A 34 -5.03 -5.71 -17.10
C ASP A 34 -4.03 -4.61 -17.48
N ASP A 35 -3.92 -3.57 -16.66
CA ASP A 35 -2.99 -2.45 -16.81
C ASP A 35 -1.62 -2.67 -16.17
N THR A 36 -1.35 -3.87 -15.61
CA THR A 36 -0.06 -4.18 -14.98
C THR A 36 0.98 -4.51 -16.04
N ILE A 37 2.05 -3.75 -16.05
CA ILE A 37 3.17 -3.89 -17.00
C ILE A 37 4.09 -5.05 -16.61
N LEU A 38 4.30 -5.25 -15.30
CA LEU A 38 5.15 -6.33 -14.81
C LEU A 38 4.50 -7.70 -15.05
N PRO A 39 5.24 -8.66 -15.61
CA PRO A 39 4.76 -10.02 -15.74
C PRO A 39 4.51 -10.65 -14.37
N THR A 40 3.76 -11.75 -14.31
CA THR A 40 3.59 -12.51 -13.06
C THR A 40 4.93 -12.97 -12.51
N ALA A 41 5.04 -13.16 -11.19
CA ALA A 41 6.29 -13.56 -10.56
C ALA A 41 6.82 -14.90 -11.09
N GLU A 42 5.94 -15.79 -11.54
CA GLU A 42 6.28 -17.08 -12.14
C GLU A 42 6.71 -17.00 -13.61
N HIS A 43 6.44 -15.86 -14.26
CA HIS A 43 6.77 -15.71 -15.68
C HIS A 43 8.27 -15.57 -15.90
N PRO A 44 8.88 -16.24 -16.92
CA PRO A 44 10.33 -16.16 -17.19
C PRO A 44 10.86 -14.76 -17.45
N GLU A 45 10.01 -13.83 -17.91
CA GLU A 45 10.37 -12.43 -18.14
C GLU A 45 10.42 -11.59 -16.85
N PHE A 46 9.87 -12.07 -15.74
CA PHE A 46 9.86 -11.32 -14.48
C PHE A 46 11.27 -10.97 -14.03
N LYS A 47 12.16 -11.95 -13.99
CA LYS A 47 13.57 -11.74 -13.59
C LYS A 47 14.35 -10.84 -14.53
N LYS A 48 13.96 -10.74 -15.81
CA LYS A 48 14.61 -9.85 -16.78
C LYS A 48 14.24 -8.38 -16.55
N ILE A 49 13.03 -8.14 -16.06
CA ILE A 49 12.51 -6.79 -15.78
C ILE A 49 12.87 -6.38 -14.34
N MET A 50 12.71 -7.30 -13.39
CA MET A 50 13.09 -7.11 -12.00
C MET A 50 14.53 -7.54 -11.78
N ILE A 51 15.44 -6.61 -11.95
CA ILE A 51 16.91 -6.87 -11.89
C ILE A 51 17.35 -7.19 -10.46
N ASN A 52 16.78 -6.52 -9.47
CA ASN A 52 17.06 -6.75 -8.06
C ASN A 52 16.09 -7.80 -7.48
N ASP A 53 16.58 -8.58 -6.54
CA ASP A 53 15.77 -9.57 -5.86
C ASP A 53 14.68 -8.89 -5.04
N VAL A 54 13.45 -9.44 -5.11
CA VAL A 54 12.36 -9.02 -4.24
C VAL A 54 12.51 -9.81 -2.94
N LEU A 55 12.95 -9.12 -1.88
CA LEU A 55 13.13 -9.71 -0.56
C LEU A 55 11.90 -9.46 0.30
N PRO A 56 11.42 -10.47 1.07
CA PRO A 56 10.31 -10.27 1.99
C PRO A 56 10.70 -9.28 3.08
N PRO A 57 9.75 -8.51 3.63
CA PRO A 57 9.97 -7.74 4.84
C PRO A 57 10.41 -8.65 5.99
N THR A 58 11.11 -8.10 6.97
CA THR A 58 11.43 -8.82 8.20
C THR A 58 10.14 -9.14 8.98
N HIS A 59 10.15 -10.16 9.81
CA HIS A 59 8.96 -10.62 10.54
C HIS A 59 8.28 -9.50 11.34
N ASP A 60 9.05 -8.63 11.94
CA ASP A 60 8.60 -7.47 12.72
C ASP A 60 7.96 -6.35 11.90
N ARG A 61 7.95 -6.49 10.57
CA ARG A 61 7.34 -5.53 9.64
C ARG A 61 6.12 -6.09 8.89
N HIS A 62 5.68 -7.28 9.26
CA HIS A 62 4.41 -7.83 8.80
C HIS A 62 3.31 -7.47 9.79
N PHE A 63 2.23 -6.90 9.30
CA PHE A 63 1.03 -6.62 10.06
C PHE A 63 -0.17 -7.22 9.34
N PHE A 64 -0.82 -8.17 10.01
CA PHE A 64 -1.97 -8.89 9.46
C PHE A 64 -3.27 -8.33 10.04
N GLY A 65 -4.37 -8.49 9.31
CA GLY A 65 -5.69 -8.09 9.77
C GLY A 65 -6.33 -9.12 10.70
N GLY A 66 -7.33 -8.69 11.47
CA GLY A 66 -8.09 -9.55 12.36
C GLY A 66 -7.23 -10.23 13.43
N ASP A 67 -7.33 -11.53 13.56
CA ASP A 67 -6.56 -12.40 14.45
C ASP A 67 -5.47 -13.20 13.72
N ALA A 68 -5.29 -12.96 12.41
CA ALA A 68 -4.28 -13.61 11.61
C ALA A 68 -2.85 -13.27 12.06
N THR A 69 -1.99 -14.27 12.11
CA THR A 69 -0.56 -14.13 12.39
C THR A 69 0.32 -14.53 11.21
N SER A 70 -0.29 -15.06 10.14
CA SER A 70 0.37 -15.45 8.89
C SER A 70 -0.57 -15.22 7.70
N PHE A 71 -0.02 -15.25 6.48
CA PHE A 71 -0.82 -15.14 5.25
C PHE A 71 -1.88 -16.24 5.12
N GLU A 72 -1.59 -17.42 5.64
CA GLU A 72 -2.46 -18.62 5.54
C GLU A 72 -3.68 -18.55 6.47
N GLN A 73 -3.63 -17.66 7.45
CA GLN A 73 -4.70 -17.48 8.45
C GLN A 73 -5.65 -16.33 8.10
N ILE A 74 -5.38 -15.60 7.02
CA ILE A 74 -6.26 -14.49 6.60
C ILE A 74 -7.58 -15.07 6.10
N GLU A 75 -8.67 -14.66 6.75
CA GLU A 75 -10.02 -15.09 6.44
C GLU A 75 -10.84 -13.95 5.79
N ALA A 76 -12.00 -14.31 5.25
CA ALA A 76 -12.93 -13.36 4.63
C ALA A 76 -13.50 -12.32 5.63
N ALA A 77 -13.41 -12.59 6.94
CA ALA A 77 -13.81 -11.66 7.99
C ALA A 77 -12.77 -10.58 8.29
N ASP A 78 -11.51 -10.77 7.88
CA ASP A 78 -10.39 -9.85 8.13
C ASP A 78 -10.41 -8.66 7.17
N ILE A 79 -11.54 -7.96 7.15
CA ILE A 79 -11.74 -6.81 6.28
C ILE A 79 -10.96 -5.58 6.77
N PHE A 80 -10.61 -4.71 5.85
CA PHE A 80 -9.98 -3.44 6.18
C PHE A 80 -10.98 -2.50 6.88
N SER A 81 -10.71 -2.17 8.14
CA SER A 81 -11.62 -1.41 9.02
C SER A 81 -10.86 -0.33 9.82
N ILE A 82 -11.61 0.54 10.51
CA ILE A 82 -11.03 1.54 11.43
C ILE A 82 -10.20 0.85 12.52
N GLY A 83 -10.72 -0.23 13.11
CA GLY A 83 -10.02 -0.97 14.15
C GLY A 83 -8.67 -1.50 13.68
N LEU A 84 -8.59 -1.93 12.42
CA LEU A 84 -7.32 -2.36 11.84
C LEU A 84 -6.33 -1.19 11.72
N VAL A 85 -6.78 0.00 11.32
CA VAL A 85 -5.93 1.19 11.26
C VAL A 85 -5.49 1.64 12.66
N ASP A 86 -6.35 1.51 13.68
CA ASP A 86 -6.01 1.77 15.08
C ASP A 86 -4.90 0.83 15.56
N ASN A 87 -5.04 -0.46 15.31
CA ASN A 87 -4.04 -1.46 15.66
C ASN A 87 -2.73 -1.27 14.90
N LEU A 88 -2.80 -0.89 13.62
CA LEU A 88 -1.62 -0.57 12.82
C LEU A 88 -0.88 0.66 13.38
N SER A 89 -1.61 1.69 13.79
CA SER A 89 -1.01 2.86 14.44
C SER A 89 -0.26 2.47 15.71
N LEU A 90 -0.88 1.65 16.57
CA LEU A 90 -0.26 1.15 17.78
C LEU A 90 0.98 0.27 17.46
N PHE A 91 0.86 -0.61 16.49
CA PHE A 91 1.95 -1.46 16.04
C PHE A 91 3.17 -0.65 15.57
N ILE A 92 2.94 0.44 14.81
CA ILE A 92 4.02 1.33 14.36
C ILE A 92 4.69 2.03 15.56
N ASP A 93 3.90 2.46 16.53
CA ASP A 93 4.41 3.16 17.73
C ASP A 93 5.23 2.23 18.66
N GLU A 94 4.91 0.93 18.67
CA GLU A 94 5.57 -0.09 19.50
C GLU A 94 6.74 -0.81 18.79
N MET A 95 6.98 -0.54 17.51
CA MET A 95 8.05 -1.20 16.76
C MET A 95 9.43 -0.99 17.39
N ALA A 96 10.21 -2.06 17.53
CA ALA A 96 11.59 -1.99 17.99
C ALA A 96 12.49 -1.11 17.10
N HIS A 97 12.20 -1.10 15.80
CA HIS A 97 12.84 -0.26 14.79
C HIS A 97 11.79 0.63 14.12
N PRO A 98 11.48 1.81 14.68
CA PRO A 98 10.41 2.67 14.21
C PRO A 98 10.56 3.04 12.74
N LEU A 99 9.43 3.06 12.04
CA LEU A 99 9.39 3.60 10.69
C LEU A 99 9.68 5.10 10.72
N GLN A 100 10.34 5.59 9.68
CA GLN A 100 10.49 7.04 9.50
C GLN A 100 9.18 7.63 8.98
N PRO A 101 8.62 8.66 9.66
CA PRO A 101 7.42 9.32 9.17
C PRO A 101 7.69 10.05 7.84
N VAL A 102 6.64 10.27 7.09
CA VAL A 102 6.73 11.00 5.83
C VAL A 102 7.09 12.46 6.08
N ARG A 103 8.06 12.97 5.34
CA ARG A 103 8.48 14.37 5.37
C ARG A 103 8.30 14.99 4.01
N LEU A 104 7.38 15.93 3.91
CA LEU A 104 7.13 16.67 2.68
C LEU A 104 7.70 18.07 2.78
N SER A 105 8.24 18.54 1.67
CA SER A 105 8.68 19.94 1.59
C SER A 105 7.47 20.87 1.71
N GLY A 106 7.54 21.84 2.61
CA GLY A 106 6.45 22.76 2.91
C GLY A 106 5.48 22.30 3.99
N ASP A 107 5.69 21.13 4.58
CA ASP A 107 4.94 20.65 5.75
C ASP A 107 5.63 21.12 7.03
N GLU A 108 5.14 22.21 7.60
CA GLU A 108 5.69 22.80 8.83
C GLU A 108 5.43 21.92 10.08
N LEU A 109 4.40 21.08 10.02
CA LEU A 109 3.98 20.23 11.15
C LEU A 109 4.66 18.86 11.18
N HIS A 110 5.58 18.58 10.26
CA HIS A 110 6.20 17.24 10.16
C HIS A 110 6.96 16.79 11.41
N GLY A 111 7.40 17.73 12.25
CA GLY A 111 8.10 17.45 13.49
C GLY A 111 7.19 17.29 14.70
N GLU A 112 6.04 17.96 14.71
CA GLU A 112 5.09 17.98 15.83
C GLU A 112 3.97 16.96 15.66
N ASP A 113 3.55 16.70 14.42
CA ASP A 113 2.48 15.78 14.07
C ASP A 113 2.94 14.86 12.91
N PRO A 114 3.85 13.91 13.19
CA PRO A 114 4.35 12.98 12.18
C PRO A 114 3.24 12.06 11.68
N TYR A 115 3.29 11.68 10.39
CA TYR A 115 2.32 10.77 9.82
C TYR A 115 2.97 9.77 8.85
N TYR A 116 2.24 8.69 8.60
CA TYR A 116 2.61 7.62 7.68
C TYR A 116 1.60 7.53 6.54
N VAL A 117 2.00 7.02 5.40
CA VAL A 117 1.12 6.82 4.25
C VAL A 117 0.87 5.34 4.05
N LEU A 118 -0.40 4.95 4.05
CA LEU A 118 -0.86 3.60 3.78
C LEU A 118 -1.55 3.56 2.42
N TYR A 119 -0.99 2.83 1.48
CA TYR A 119 -1.63 2.57 0.20
C TYR A 119 -2.52 1.33 0.29
N VAL A 120 -3.76 1.48 -0.15
CA VAL A 120 -4.76 0.41 -0.13
C VAL A 120 -5.32 0.17 -1.52
N THR A 121 -5.75 -1.07 -1.77
CA THR A 121 -6.44 -1.42 -3.01
C THR A 121 -7.84 -0.80 -3.06
N PRO A 122 -8.46 -0.67 -4.25
CA PRO A 122 -9.84 -0.17 -4.36
C PRO A 122 -10.84 -0.99 -3.54
N ARG A 123 -10.64 -2.31 -3.41
CA ARG A 123 -11.52 -3.19 -2.60
C ARG A 123 -11.38 -2.86 -1.12
N GLN A 124 -10.16 -2.82 -0.58
CA GLN A 124 -9.91 -2.43 0.80
C GLN A 124 -10.47 -1.03 1.13
N TRP A 125 -10.33 -0.09 0.20
CA TRP A 125 -10.94 1.24 0.35
C TRP A 125 -12.46 1.19 0.45
N ASN A 126 -13.11 0.37 -0.39
CA ASN A 126 -14.55 0.19 -0.35
C ASN A 126 -15.01 -0.48 0.95
N ASP A 127 -14.29 -1.50 1.42
CA ASP A 127 -14.59 -2.19 2.68
C ASP A 127 -14.48 -1.22 3.86
N TRP A 128 -13.46 -0.39 3.87
CA TRP A 128 -13.30 0.66 4.88
C TRP A 128 -14.45 1.68 4.84
N TYR A 129 -14.81 2.15 3.64
CA TYR A 129 -15.92 3.08 3.47
C TYR A 129 -17.25 2.48 3.95
N THR A 130 -17.53 1.24 3.61
CA THR A 130 -18.82 0.59 3.97
C THR A 130 -18.89 0.16 5.42
N SER A 131 -17.76 -0.16 6.05
CA SER A 131 -17.68 -0.55 7.46
C SER A 131 -17.62 0.65 8.43
N THR A 132 -17.37 1.85 7.92
CA THR A 132 -17.19 3.06 8.72
C THR A 132 -18.49 3.86 8.85
N SER A 133 -18.76 4.40 10.05
CA SER A 133 -19.90 5.31 10.24
C SER A 133 -19.72 6.61 9.43
N GLY A 134 -20.82 7.19 8.94
CA GLY A 134 -20.74 8.44 8.17
C GLY A 134 -20.11 9.60 8.96
N LYS A 135 -20.26 9.59 10.30
CA LYS A 135 -19.64 10.59 11.18
C LYS A 135 -18.12 10.45 11.20
N ASP A 136 -17.60 9.25 11.39
CA ASP A 136 -16.17 8.98 11.45
C ASP A 136 -15.53 9.20 10.09
N TRP A 137 -16.22 8.80 9.02
CA TRP A 137 -15.77 9.06 7.65
C TRP A 137 -15.59 10.56 7.38
N ASN A 138 -16.56 11.38 7.75
CA ASN A 138 -16.44 12.83 7.60
C ASN A 138 -15.28 13.40 8.43
N GLN A 139 -15.04 12.90 9.63
CA GLN A 139 -13.90 13.33 10.45
C GLN A 139 -12.55 12.98 9.78
N MET A 140 -12.43 11.81 9.20
CA MET A 140 -11.21 11.39 8.49
C MET A 140 -10.92 12.28 7.28
N MET A 141 -11.96 12.60 6.50
CA MET A 141 -11.82 13.49 5.34
C MET A 141 -11.43 14.90 5.75
N VAL A 142 -12.06 15.44 6.79
CA VAL A 142 -11.73 16.77 7.34
C VAL A 142 -10.30 16.81 7.87
N ARG A 143 -9.83 15.76 8.54
CA ARG A 143 -8.44 15.67 9.02
C ARG A 143 -7.45 15.70 7.85
N ALA A 144 -7.69 14.93 6.80
CA ALA A 144 -6.84 14.92 5.61
C ALA A 144 -6.78 16.31 4.95
N VAL A 145 -7.93 16.99 4.82
CA VAL A 145 -8.00 18.35 4.25
C VAL A 145 -7.29 19.36 5.14
N ASN A 146 -7.49 19.29 6.46
CA ASN A 146 -6.83 20.20 7.40
C ASN A 146 -5.31 20.01 7.43
N ARG A 147 -4.85 18.77 7.31
CA ARG A 147 -3.42 18.47 7.24
C ARG A 147 -2.78 19.04 5.98
N ALA A 148 -3.50 19.03 4.86
CA ALA A 148 -3.06 19.61 3.60
C ALA A 148 -3.12 21.16 3.56
N LYS A 149 -3.70 21.78 4.60
CA LYS A 149 -3.91 23.22 4.64
C LYS A 149 -2.57 23.95 4.76
N GLY A 150 -2.26 24.74 3.75
CA GLY A 150 -0.99 25.48 3.67
C GLY A 150 0.02 24.92 2.67
N PHE A 151 -0.12 23.69 2.22
CA PHE A 151 0.72 23.16 1.14
C PHE A 151 -0.09 22.28 0.17
N ASN A 152 0.24 22.39 -1.10
CA ASN A 152 -0.50 21.75 -2.19
C ASN A 152 0.27 20.52 -2.69
N HIS A 153 0.15 19.40 -1.99
CA HIS A 153 0.86 18.18 -2.36
C HIS A 153 -0.09 17.09 -2.94
N PRO A 154 0.34 16.34 -3.98
CA PRO A 154 -0.48 15.29 -4.60
C PRO A 154 -0.98 14.20 -3.66
N LEU A 155 -0.27 13.90 -2.57
CA LEU A 155 -0.68 12.91 -1.58
C LEU A 155 -2.05 13.20 -0.94
N PHE A 156 -2.43 14.46 -0.83
CA PHE A 156 -3.69 14.90 -0.24
C PHE A 156 -4.77 15.21 -1.28
N LYS A 157 -4.52 14.87 -2.56
CA LYS A 157 -5.51 15.05 -3.63
C LYS A 157 -6.16 13.72 -3.98
N GLY A 158 -7.45 13.76 -4.30
CA GLY A 158 -8.22 12.59 -4.68
C GLY A 158 -8.74 11.81 -3.49
N GLU A 159 -8.83 10.48 -3.62
CA GLU A 159 -9.39 9.61 -2.58
C GLU A 159 -8.34 9.30 -1.51
N CYS A 160 -8.32 10.13 -0.49
CA CYS A 160 -7.50 9.96 0.71
C CYS A 160 -8.30 10.32 1.96
N ALA A 161 -8.00 9.67 3.06
CA ALA A 161 -8.60 9.95 4.36
C ALA A 161 -7.53 9.76 5.45
N MET A 162 -7.60 10.52 6.53
CA MET A 162 -6.62 10.46 7.61
C MET A 162 -7.25 10.03 8.91
N TRP A 163 -6.71 8.98 9.51
CA TRP A 163 -7.10 8.50 10.83
C TRP A 163 -5.86 8.33 11.71
N ARG A 164 -5.91 8.90 12.92
CA ARG A 164 -4.72 9.02 13.79
C ARG A 164 -3.55 9.64 13.03
N ASN A 165 -2.41 8.98 13.02
CA ASN A 165 -1.18 9.37 12.31
C ASN A 165 -1.02 8.66 10.94
N ILE A 166 -2.09 8.05 10.40
CA ILE A 166 -2.05 7.31 9.14
C ILE A 166 -2.91 7.99 8.08
N LEU A 167 -2.28 8.40 7.00
CA LEU A 167 -2.94 8.87 5.79
C LEU A 167 -3.19 7.66 4.88
N VAL A 168 -4.44 7.23 4.79
CA VAL A 168 -4.84 6.14 3.90
C VAL A 168 -5.14 6.68 2.52
N ARG A 169 -4.54 6.10 1.49
CA ARG A 169 -4.71 6.51 0.12
C ARG A 169 -5.06 5.33 -0.78
N LYS A 170 -6.14 5.48 -1.54
CA LYS A 170 -6.50 4.51 -2.56
C LYS A 170 -5.49 4.55 -3.72
N TYR A 171 -5.01 3.39 -4.12
CA TYR A 171 -4.13 3.22 -5.27
C TYR A 171 -4.76 2.22 -6.26
N ALA A 172 -5.33 2.74 -7.35
CA ALA A 172 -6.10 1.93 -8.31
C ALA A 172 -5.21 0.95 -9.09
N GLY A 173 -4.01 1.37 -9.47
CA GLY A 173 -3.03 0.55 -10.20
C GLY A 173 -2.16 -0.35 -9.32
N MET A 174 -2.64 -0.76 -8.13
CA MET A 174 -1.86 -1.60 -7.21
C MET A 174 -1.50 -2.93 -7.89
N PRO A 175 -0.20 -3.19 -8.15
CA PRO A 175 0.24 -4.42 -8.83
C PRO A 175 0.21 -5.64 -7.91
N ILE A 176 0.07 -5.43 -6.60
CA ILE A 176 0.05 -6.48 -5.59
C ILE A 176 -1.37 -6.70 -5.14
N ARG A 177 -1.90 -7.89 -5.43
CA ARG A 177 -3.23 -8.32 -5.00
C ARG A 177 -3.16 -9.78 -4.61
N PHE A 178 -3.69 -10.09 -3.43
CA PHE A 178 -3.82 -11.44 -2.93
C PHE A 178 -5.30 -11.78 -2.84
N TYR A 179 -5.66 -12.98 -3.27
CA TYR A 179 -6.99 -13.55 -3.13
C TYR A 179 -6.91 -14.81 -2.28
N GLN A 180 -7.98 -15.15 -1.61
CA GLN A 180 -8.04 -16.40 -0.85
C GLN A 180 -7.65 -17.58 -1.74
N GLY A 181 -6.69 -18.39 -1.32
CA GLY A 181 -6.13 -19.49 -2.09
C GLY A 181 -5.04 -19.09 -3.08
N SER A 182 -4.68 -17.81 -3.17
CA SER A 182 -3.56 -17.36 -4.01
C SER A 182 -2.23 -17.85 -3.49
N LYS A 183 -1.34 -18.20 -4.41
CA LYS A 183 0.07 -18.44 -4.09
C LYS A 183 0.83 -17.13 -4.19
N VAL A 184 1.58 -16.80 -3.16
CA VAL A 184 2.39 -15.60 -3.09
C VAL A 184 3.87 -15.97 -3.21
N LEU A 185 4.53 -15.49 -4.26
CA LEU A 185 5.98 -15.60 -4.36
C LEU A 185 6.61 -14.44 -3.58
N VAL A 186 7.26 -14.74 -2.48
CA VAL A 186 7.75 -13.75 -1.52
C VAL A 186 9.24 -13.45 -1.71
N SER A 187 10.01 -14.34 -2.34
CA SER A 187 11.44 -14.14 -2.62
C SER A 187 11.95 -15.07 -3.71
N GLU A 188 13.20 -14.86 -4.17
CA GLU A 188 13.88 -15.78 -5.09
C GLU A 188 13.98 -17.23 -4.60
N ASN A 189 13.95 -17.45 -3.30
CA ASN A 189 14.03 -18.77 -2.69
C ASN A 189 12.71 -19.56 -2.74
N ASN A 190 11.76 -19.13 -3.56
CA ASN A 190 10.47 -19.83 -3.76
C ASN A 190 9.68 -20.10 -2.46
N LEU A 191 9.77 -19.20 -1.50
CA LEU A 191 8.85 -19.23 -0.37
C LEU A 191 7.48 -18.83 -0.91
N THR A 192 6.66 -19.83 -1.20
CA THR A 192 5.26 -19.63 -1.56
C THR A 192 4.43 -19.75 -0.30
N ALA A 193 3.77 -18.68 0.09
CA ALA A 193 2.67 -18.73 1.04
C ALA A 193 1.35 -18.89 0.26
N THR A 194 0.43 -19.67 0.79
CA THR A 194 -0.94 -19.77 0.24
C THR A 194 -1.86 -19.00 1.16
N THR A 195 -2.56 -18.01 0.66
CA THR A 195 -3.57 -17.22 1.40
C THR A 195 -4.92 -17.91 1.40
#